data_d2ab521d779c5635a60cc68342ef674b
#
_entry.id   d2ab521d779c5635a60cc68342ef674b
#
_cell.length_a   1.000
_cell.length_b   1.000
_cell.length_c   1.000
_cell.angle_alpha   90.00
_cell.angle_beta   90.00
_cell.angle_gamma   90.00
#
_symmetry.space_group_name_H-M   'P 1'
#
loop_
_entity.id
_entity.type
_entity.pdbx_description
1 polymer ?
#
loop_
_entity_poly.entity_id
_entity_poly.type
_entity_poly.pdbx_seq_one_letter_code
_entity_poly.pdbx_strand_id
1 'polypeptide(L)'
;LKENKIPFILFVSTEAVGKNGYMSWDQIKEVEKVPTAFIGNHSHSHDYLIDFEPSDFLDDIKTANKIFIEKLGYNPIFFSYPFGEYSSFHKAFISKNFKFAFGQHSGVMDLNKDPFELPRFPINEKYGDLKRFKFLINLYPLQFKKLLPSEKYLTNKSNPPEFSVEFFKDQKNLNNINCFSDEGNKWEKSDTYFNKKT
;
A
#
# COMPACT_ATOMS: atom_id res chain seq x y z
N LEU A 1 -4.34 18.85 8.89
CA LEU A 1 -3.36 18.77 7.79
C LEU A 1 -3.32 20.08 7.02
N LYS A 2 -4.47 20.62 6.56
CA LYS A 2 -4.58 21.86 5.80
C LYS A 2 -3.91 23.05 6.50
N GLU A 3 -4.24 23.30 7.77
CA GLU A 3 -3.71 24.42 8.57
C GLU A 3 -2.18 24.37 8.72
N ASN A 4 -1.63 23.19 8.89
CA ASN A 4 -0.19 22.96 9.05
C ASN A 4 0.55 22.74 7.72
N LYS A 5 -0.12 22.89 6.57
CA LYS A 5 0.42 22.68 5.22
C LYS A 5 1.09 21.32 5.02
N ILE A 6 0.59 20.29 5.70
CA ILE A 6 1.10 18.91 5.58
C ILE A 6 0.49 18.28 4.32
N PRO A 7 1.32 17.81 3.37
CA PRO A 7 0.83 17.14 2.18
C PRO A 7 0.08 15.83 2.55
N PHE A 8 -0.99 15.55 1.82
CA PHE A 8 -1.75 14.30 2.01
C PHE A 8 -2.42 13.86 0.71
N ILE A 9 -2.74 12.58 0.66
CA ILE A 9 -3.54 11.98 -0.41
C ILE A 9 -4.86 11.52 0.20
N LEU A 10 -5.98 11.93 -0.38
CA LEU A 10 -7.30 11.40 -0.08
C LEU A 10 -7.61 10.29 -1.08
N PHE A 11 -7.57 9.04 -0.62
CA PHE A 11 -7.97 7.89 -1.43
C PHE A 11 -9.48 7.72 -1.42
N VAL A 12 -10.09 7.63 -2.60
CA VAL A 12 -11.53 7.66 -2.79
C VAL A 12 -11.99 6.38 -3.50
N SER A 13 -12.90 5.64 -2.87
CA SER A 13 -13.66 4.57 -3.49
C SER A 13 -14.94 5.17 -4.08
N THR A 14 -15.05 5.09 -5.40
CA THR A 14 -16.04 5.92 -6.11
C THR A 14 -17.49 5.52 -5.85
N GLU A 15 -17.78 4.27 -5.51
CA GLU A 15 -19.11 3.80 -5.12
C GLU A 15 -19.57 4.36 -3.77
N ALA A 16 -18.65 4.64 -2.87
CA ALA A 16 -19.00 5.15 -1.54
C ALA A 16 -19.36 6.65 -1.54
N VAL A 17 -18.92 7.40 -2.55
CA VAL A 17 -19.11 8.86 -2.61
C VAL A 17 -20.58 9.24 -2.59
N GLY A 18 -20.94 10.10 -1.65
CA GLY A 18 -22.32 10.60 -1.44
C GLY A 18 -23.22 9.67 -0.64
N LYS A 19 -22.76 8.47 -0.27
CA LYS A 19 -23.48 7.61 0.70
C LYS A 19 -23.40 8.22 2.11
N ASN A 20 -24.30 7.78 3.01
CA ASN A 20 -24.29 8.26 4.39
C ASN A 20 -22.94 7.95 5.08
N GLY A 21 -22.34 8.98 5.69
CA GLY A 21 -21.03 8.89 6.34
C GLY A 21 -19.82 9.09 5.40
N TYR A 22 -20.06 9.25 4.09
CA TYR A 22 -18.99 9.50 3.12
C TYR A 22 -19.11 10.90 2.51
N MET A 23 -17.99 11.41 2.02
CA MET A 23 -17.89 12.70 1.34
C MET A 23 -18.71 12.69 0.04
N SER A 24 -19.31 13.84 -0.30
CA SER A 24 -19.85 14.08 -1.63
C SER A 24 -18.72 14.48 -2.63
N TRP A 25 -19.04 14.42 -3.93
CA TRP A 25 -18.10 14.91 -4.96
C TRP A 25 -17.78 16.40 -4.80
N ASP A 26 -18.72 17.21 -4.34
CA ASP A 26 -18.46 18.63 -4.09
C ASP A 26 -17.49 18.82 -2.92
N GLN A 27 -17.61 18.04 -1.87
CA GLN A 27 -16.64 18.06 -0.76
C GLN A 27 -15.25 17.58 -1.21
N ILE A 28 -15.15 16.57 -2.07
CA ILE A 28 -13.89 16.10 -2.64
C ILE A 28 -13.24 17.20 -3.49
N LYS A 29 -14.02 17.92 -4.31
CA LYS A 29 -13.53 19.09 -5.07
C LYS A 29 -13.04 20.23 -4.18
N GLU A 30 -13.66 20.44 -3.02
CA GLU A 30 -13.15 21.41 -2.04
C GLU A 30 -11.81 20.98 -1.42
N VAL A 31 -11.61 19.68 -1.20
CA VAL A 31 -10.30 19.15 -0.77
C VAL A 31 -9.24 19.38 -1.86
N GLU A 32 -9.59 19.17 -3.12
CA GLU A 32 -8.68 19.35 -4.26
C GLU A 32 -8.15 20.79 -4.40
N LYS A 33 -8.91 21.80 -3.96
CA LYS A 33 -8.45 23.20 -3.94
C LYS A 33 -7.34 23.48 -2.93
N VAL A 34 -7.06 22.55 -2.02
CA VAL A 34 -5.95 22.70 -1.06
C VAL A 34 -4.63 22.37 -1.75
N PRO A 35 -3.65 23.30 -1.83
CA PRO A 35 -2.42 23.11 -2.62
C PRO A 35 -1.57 21.90 -2.21
N THR A 36 -1.76 21.38 -1.00
CA THR A 36 -1.02 20.23 -0.46
C THR A 36 -1.85 18.95 -0.44
N ALA A 37 -3.06 18.96 -1.01
CA ALA A 37 -3.93 17.79 -1.10
C ALA A 37 -3.85 17.18 -2.50
N PHE A 38 -3.91 15.85 -2.52
CA PHE A 38 -3.99 15.07 -3.75
C PHE A 38 -5.16 14.09 -3.63
N ILE A 39 -5.84 13.83 -4.73
CA ILE A 39 -6.86 12.78 -4.81
C ILE A 39 -6.20 11.52 -5.37
N GLY A 40 -6.48 10.38 -4.73
CA GLY A 40 -6.04 9.05 -5.14
C GLY A 40 -7.24 8.13 -5.39
N ASN A 41 -7.05 7.14 -6.25
CA ASN A 41 -8.04 6.12 -6.55
C ASN A 41 -7.94 4.98 -5.53
N HIS A 42 -9.08 4.52 -5.00
CA HIS A 42 -9.18 3.39 -4.07
C HIS A 42 -10.21 2.36 -4.55
N SER A 43 -10.23 2.09 -5.86
CA SER A 43 -11.19 1.24 -6.57
C SER A 43 -12.60 1.86 -6.70
N HIS A 44 -13.51 1.12 -7.33
CA HIS A 44 -14.93 1.47 -7.35
C HIS A 44 -15.64 0.93 -6.12
N SER A 45 -15.67 -0.39 -5.97
CA SER A 45 -16.46 -1.09 -4.94
C SER A 45 -15.85 -1.05 -3.53
N HIS A 46 -14.51 -1.00 -3.42
CA HIS A 46 -13.76 -1.28 -2.18
C HIS A 46 -13.98 -2.71 -1.66
N ASP A 47 -14.28 -3.64 -2.53
CA ASP A 47 -14.38 -5.06 -2.19
C ASP A 47 -12.99 -5.73 -2.08
N TYR A 48 -12.96 -7.00 -1.70
CA TYR A 48 -11.78 -7.85 -1.73
C TYR A 48 -11.39 -8.18 -3.17
N LEU A 49 -10.80 -7.20 -3.87
CA LEU A 49 -10.48 -7.30 -5.30
C LEU A 49 -9.51 -8.43 -5.62
N ILE A 50 -8.77 -8.92 -4.61
CA ILE A 50 -7.84 -10.06 -4.78
C ILE A 50 -8.57 -11.35 -5.13
N ASP A 51 -9.82 -11.48 -4.72
CA ASP A 51 -10.68 -12.66 -4.95
C ASP A 51 -11.51 -12.53 -6.23
N PHE A 52 -11.44 -11.39 -6.91
CA PHE A 52 -12.17 -11.17 -8.15
C PHE A 52 -11.55 -11.95 -9.32
N GLU A 53 -12.40 -12.40 -10.23
CA GLU A 53 -11.92 -12.83 -11.53
C GLU A 53 -11.19 -11.67 -12.24
N PRO A 54 -10.18 -11.97 -13.07
CA PRO A 54 -9.41 -10.92 -13.74
C PRO A 54 -10.25 -9.87 -14.48
N SER A 55 -11.34 -10.28 -15.14
CA SER A 55 -12.26 -9.37 -15.83
C SER A 55 -12.93 -8.39 -14.88
N ASP A 56 -13.42 -8.90 -13.74
CA ASP A 56 -14.19 -8.13 -12.77
C ASP A 56 -13.29 -7.09 -12.05
N PHE A 57 -12.06 -7.48 -11.73
CA PHE A 57 -11.05 -6.54 -11.25
C PHE A 57 -10.78 -5.42 -12.24
N LEU A 58 -10.57 -5.75 -13.52
CA LEU A 58 -10.32 -4.75 -14.56
C LEU A 58 -11.52 -3.81 -14.72
N ASP A 59 -12.72 -4.31 -14.63
CA ASP A 59 -13.95 -3.52 -14.82
C ASP A 59 -14.24 -2.62 -13.61
N ASP A 60 -13.91 -3.07 -12.39
CA ASP A 60 -13.97 -2.22 -11.19
C ASP A 60 -13.05 -1.00 -11.34
N ILE A 61 -11.77 -1.22 -11.68
CA ILE A 61 -10.81 -0.13 -11.83
C ILE A 61 -11.16 0.80 -12.99
N LYS A 62 -11.61 0.28 -14.14
CA LYS A 62 -12.07 1.09 -15.27
C LYS A 62 -13.29 1.93 -14.91
N THR A 63 -14.22 1.36 -14.15
CA THR A 63 -15.41 2.06 -13.65
C THR A 63 -15.00 3.23 -12.77
N ALA A 64 -14.11 3.00 -11.79
CA ALA A 64 -13.56 4.06 -10.96
C ALA A 64 -12.92 5.18 -11.80
N ASN A 65 -12.04 4.82 -12.75
CA ASN A 65 -11.35 5.77 -13.61
C ASN A 65 -12.33 6.61 -14.45
N LYS A 66 -13.37 5.99 -15.02
CA LYS A 66 -14.42 6.69 -15.77
C LYS A 66 -15.13 7.72 -14.89
N ILE A 67 -15.47 7.36 -13.66
CA ILE A 67 -16.13 8.25 -12.71
C ILE A 67 -15.21 9.41 -12.32
N PHE A 68 -13.92 9.17 -12.08
CA PHE A 68 -12.96 10.25 -11.80
C PHE A 68 -12.86 11.23 -12.97
N ILE A 69 -12.75 10.75 -14.20
CA ILE A 69 -12.73 11.63 -15.38
C ILE A 69 -14.04 12.44 -15.46
N GLU A 70 -15.20 11.81 -15.25
CA GLU A 70 -16.50 12.50 -15.30
C GLU A 70 -16.63 13.58 -14.20
N LYS A 71 -16.17 13.29 -12.98
CA LYS A 71 -16.39 14.16 -11.81
C LYS A 71 -15.29 15.20 -11.61
N LEU A 72 -14.02 14.86 -11.91
CA LEU A 72 -12.86 15.70 -11.66
C LEU A 72 -12.16 16.17 -12.94
N GLY A 73 -12.43 15.54 -14.09
CA GLY A 73 -11.80 15.86 -15.37
C GLY A 73 -10.46 15.16 -15.63
N TYR A 74 -10.00 14.28 -14.71
CA TYR A 74 -8.74 13.55 -14.85
C TYR A 74 -8.77 12.20 -14.10
N ASN A 75 -7.79 11.33 -14.41
CA ASN A 75 -7.52 10.15 -13.61
C ASN A 75 -6.47 10.44 -12.52
N PRO A 76 -6.71 10.07 -11.25
CA PRO A 76 -5.69 10.14 -10.21
C PRO A 76 -4.43 9.34 -10.59
N ILE A 77 -3.27 9.86 -10.21
CA ILE A 77 -1.98 9.18 -10.45
C ILE A 77 -1.59 8.23 -9.32
N PHE A 78 -2.26 8.33 -8.17
CA PHE A 78 -2.06 7.51 -6.99
C PHE A 78 -3.16 6.46 -6.87
N PHE A 79 -2.76 5.23 -6.53
CA PHE A 79 -3.69 4.14 -6.23
C PHE A 79 -3.42 3.58 -4.84
N SER A 80 -4.45 3.14 -4.13
CA SER A 80 -4.30 2.34 -2.91
C SER A 80 -5.08 1.05 -3.06
N TYR A 81 -4.42 -0.09 -2.87
CA TYR A 81 -5.09 -1.38 -2.92
C TYR A 81 -6.09 -1.49 -1.76
N PRO A 82 -7.38 -1.82 -2.01
CA PRO A 82 -8.32 -2.18 -0.96
C PRO A 82 -7.73 -3.28 -0.07
N PHE A 83 -7.87 -3.12 1.24
CA PHE A 83 -7.26 -3.98 2.27
C PHE A 83 -5.72 -4.12 2.19
N GLY A 84 -5.09 -3.47 1.22
CA GLY A 84 -3.65 -3.53 0.97
C GLY A 84 -3.19 -4.78 0.24
N GLU A 85 -4.12 -5.58 -0.26
CA GLU A 85 -3.86 -6.89 -0.88
C GLU A 85 -3.79 -6.80 -2.40
N TYR A 86 -2.83 -7.52 -2.98
CA TYR A 86 -2.59 -7.56 -4.42
C TYR A 86 -1.75 -8.77 -4.80
N SER A 87 -1.95 -9.26 -6.02
CA SER A 87 -1.08 -10.24 -6.69
C SER A 87 -0.19 -9.54 -7.73
N SER A 88 0.73 -10.28 -8.33
CA SER A 88 1.54 -9.81 -9.46
C SER A 88 0.68 -9.37 -10.64
N PHE A 89 -0.46 -10.02 -10.88
CA PHE A 89 -1.43 -9.64 -11.92
C PHE A 89 -2.01 -8.24 -11.65
N HIS A 90 -2.53 -7.99 -10.43
CA HIS A 90 -3.09 -6.70 -10.03
C HIS A 90 -2.05 -5.60 -10.18
N LYS A 91 -0.84 -5.82 -9.64
CA LYS A 91 0.27 -4.87 -9.72
C LYS A 91 0.65 -4.54 -11.17
N ALA A 92 0.73 -5.55 -12.04
CA ALA A 92 1.03 -5.35 -13.46
C ALA A 92 -0.01 -4.50 -14.20
N PHE A 93 -1.29 -4.59 -13.83
CA PHE A 93 -2.32 -3.73 -14.38
C PHE A 93 -2.25 -2.31 -13.80
N ILE A 94 -2.14 -2.19 -12.49
CA ILE A 94 -2.06 -0.89 -11.80
C ILE A 94 -0.85 -0.09 -12.28
N SER A 95 0.30 -0.73 -12.51
CA SER A 95 1.51 -0.06 -13.00
C SER A 95 1.36 0.58 -14.39
N LYS A 96 0.41 0.12 -15.20
CA LYS A 96 0.13 0.71 -16.52
C LYS A 96 -0.80 1.92 -16.45
N ASN A 97 -1.53 2.08 -15.36
CA ASN A 97 -2.60 3.08 -15.22
C ASN A 97 -2.29 4.17 -14.19
N PHE A 98 -1.37 3.92 -13.26
CA PHE A 98 -1.02 4.81 -12.16
C PHE A 98 0.50 5.02 -12.09
N LYS A 99 0.93 6.02 -11.34
CA LYS A 99 2.37 6.28 -11.10
C LYS A 99 2.88 5.67 -9.81
N PHE A 100 1.99 5.55 -8.82
CA PHE A 100 2.32 4.99 -7.50
C PHE A 100 1.13 4.18 -6.97
N ALA A 101 1.44 3.10 -6.25
CA ALA A 101 0.42 2.34 -5.55
C ALA A 101 0.86 1.96 -4.14
N PHE A 102 -0.10 1.96 -3.22
CA PHE A 102 0.11 1.78 -1.78
C PHE A 102 -0.59 0.52 -1.27
N GLY A 103 0.19 -0.33 -0.61
CA GLY A 103 -0.35 -1.42 0.20
C GLY A 103 -0.76 -0.95 1.61
N GLN A 104 -0.95 -1.91 2.53
CA GLN A 104 -1.18 -1.62 3.96
C GLN A 104 -0.09 -2.20 4.87
N HIS A 105 0.90 -2.87 4.33
CA HIS A 105 2.02 -3.35 5.11
C HIS A 105 2.83 -2.18 5.70
N SER A 106 3.26 -2.35 6.95
CA SER A 106 4.01 -1.33 7.67
C SER A 106 5.45 -1.24 7.17
N GLY A 107 5.92 -0.03 6.91
CA GLY A 107 7.28 0.19 6.46
C GLY A 107 7.56 1.64 6.09
N VAL A 108 8.83 1.96 5.93
CA VAL A 108 9.29 3.25 5.40
C VAL A 108 9.35 3.16 3.88
N MET A 109 8.80 4.14 3.21
CA MET A 109 8.88 4.22 1.74
C MET A 109 10.33 4.41 1.30
N ASP A 110 10.75 3.62 0.32
CA ASP A 110 12.01 3.77 -0.39
C ASP A 110 11.71 4.00 -1.87
N LEU A 111 12.00 5.20 -2.37
CA LEU A 111 11.73 5.57 -3.76
C LEU A 111 12.62 4.84 -4.77
N ASN A 112 13.64 4.11 -4.30
CA ASN A 112 14.48 3.24 -5.14
C ASN A 112 13.89 1.81 -5.27
N LYS A 113 12.76 1.54 -4.61
CA LYS A 113 12.05 0.26 -4.68
C LYS A 113 10.85 0.35 -5.63
N ASP A 114 10.10 -0.73 -5.71
CA ASP A 114 8.92 -0.80 -6.56
C ASP A 114 7.87 0.27 -6.15
N PRO A 115 7.55 1.23 -7.02
CA PRO A 115 6.59 2.29 -6.71
C PRO A 115 5.13 1.81 -6.65
N PHE A 116 4.88 0.53 -6.97
CA PHE A 116 3.54 -0.06 -6.98
C PHE A 116 3.26 -0.99 -5.79
N GLU A 117 4.13 -0.95 -4.77
CA GLU A 117 3.94 -1.67 -3.51
C GLU A 117 4.46 -0.85 -2.32
N LEU A 118 4.16 0.45 -2.31
CA LEU A 118 4.64 1.35 -1.28
C LEU A 118 4.00 1.03 0.08
N PRO A 119 4.81 0.91 1.15
CA PRO A 119 4.31 0.67 2.49
C PRO A 119 3.74 1.94 3.12
N ARG A 120 2.99 1.78 4.22
CA ARG A 120 2.51 2.87 5.05
C ARG A 120 2.36 2.43 6.51
N PHE A 121 2.53 3.34 7.46
CA PHE A 121 2.21 3.06 8.86
C PHE A 121 0.78 3.49 9.16
N PRO A 122 -0.06 2.64 9.78
CA PRO A 122 -1.38 3.07 10.23
C PRO A 122 -1.25 4.06 11.39
N ILE A 123 -1.94 5.19 11.29
CA ILE A 123 -2.08 6.23 12.31
C ILE A 123 -3.58 6.44 12.52
N ASN A 124 -4.11 5.88 13.57
CA ASN A 124 -5.52 5.99 13.98
C ASN A 124 -5.59 6.14 15.51
N GLU A 125 -6.76 6.08 16.10
CA GLU A 125 -6.98 6.26 17.55
C GLU A 125 -6.14 5.30 18.40
N LYS A 126 -5.96 4.07 17.92
CA LYS A 126 -5.15 3.03 18.60
C LYS A 126 -3.64 3.23 18.43
N TYR A 127 -3.23 3.72 17.27
CA TYR A 127 -1.82 3.75 16.82
C TYR A 127 -1.30 5.18 16.59
N GLY A 128 -2.06 6.22 16.97
CA GLY A 128 -1.78 7.63 16.66
C GLY A 128 -1.14 8.42 17.79
N ASP A 129 -0.59 7.79 18.83
CA ASP A 129 0.08 8.51 19.89
C ASP A 129 1.34 9.24 19.41
N LEU A 130 1.64 10.39 20.02
CA LEU A 130 2.72 11.27 19.60
C LEU A 130 4.12 10.63 19.74
N LYS A 131 4.31 9.72 20.70
CA LYS A 131 5.60 9.02 20.92
C LYS A 131 5.86 8.07 19.74
N ARG A 132 4.85 7.28 19.36
CA ARG A 132 4.92 6.40 18.19
C ARG A 132 5.12 7.21 16.92
N PHE A 133 4.39 8.30 16.72
CA PHE A 133 4.55 9.15 15.55
C PHE A 133 5.98 9.69 15.42
N LYS A 134 6.55 10.24 16.50
CA LYS A 134 7.94 10.71 16.54
C LYS A 134 8.95 9.59 16.24
N PHE A 135 8.69 8.37 16.69
CA PHE A 135 9.52 7.22 16.36
C PHE A 135 9.46 6.90 14.87
N LEU A 136 8.26 6.79 14.30
CA LEU A 136 8.05 6.39 12.90
C LEU A 136 8.67 7.37 11.89
N ILE A 137 8.57 8.68 12.12
CA ILE A 137 9.13 9.70 11.21
C ILE A 137 10.66 9.74 11.21
N ASN A 138 11.33 9.08 12.15
CA ASN A 138 12.78 8.98 12.23
C ASN A 138 13.32 7.63 11.76
N LEU A 139 12.47 6.74 11.23
CA LEU A 139 12.92 5.47 10.68
C LEU A 139 13.52 5.65 9.28
N TYR A 140 14.50 4.80 8.97
CA TYR A 140 15.06 4.65 7.63
C TYR A 140 14.58 3.35 6.99
N PRO A 141 14.42 3.31 5.65
CA PRO A 141 14.05 2.09 4.96
C PRO A 141 15.16 1.04 5.08
N LEU A 142 14.76 -0.21 5.32
CA LEU A 142 15.69 -1.34 5.31
C LEU A 142 16.19 -1.55 3.89
N GLN A 143 17.52 -1.45 3.71
CA GLN A 143 18.13 -1.62 2.41
C GLN A 143 18.38 -3.10 2.11
N PHE A 144 17.87 -3.59 0.99
CA PHE A 144 18.05 -4.96 0.51
C PHE A 144 18.04 -4.99 -1.02
N LYS A 145 18.62 -6.02 -1.61
CA LYS A 145 18.63 -6.20 -3.06
C LYS A 145 17.39 -6.92 -3.57
N LYS A 146 17.00 -8.00 -2.89
CA LYS A 146 15.94 -8.89 -3.32
C LYS A 146 15.17 -9.43 -2.13
N LEU A 147 13.88 -9.59 -2.31
CA LEU A 147 12.95 -10.21 -1.37
C LEU A 147 12.19 -11.33 -2.10
N LEU A 148 12.09 -12.49 -1.47
CA LEU A 148 11.28 -13.61 -1.97
C LEU A 148 10.29 -14.06 -0.89
N PRO A 149 9.10 -14.53 -1.27
CA PRO A 149 8.60 -14.64 -2.64
C PRO A 149 8.25 -13.27 -3.23
N SER A 150 8.38 -13.14 -4.55
CA SER A 150 7.96 -11.93 -5.28
C SER A 150 6.44 -11.86 -5.42
N GLU A 151 5.78 -13.03 -5.58
CA GLU A 151 4.32 -13.12 -5.52
C GLU A 151 3.85 -13.05 -4.06
N LYS A 152 2.93 -12.13 -3.78
CA LYS A 152 2.38 -11.89 -2.44
C LYS A 152 1.11 -12.69 -2.19
N TYR A 153 0.42 -13.09 -3.25
CA TYR A 153 -0.77 -13.92 -3.16
C TYR A 153 -0.37 -15.40 -3.14
N LEU A 154 -0.55 -16.03 -1.98
CA LEU A 154 -0.19 -17.44 -1.78
C LEU A 154 -1.37 -18.35 -2.15
N THR A 155 -1.06 -19.38 -2.89
CA THR A 155 -1.99 -20.49 -3.19
C THR A 155 -1.65 -21.71 -2.34
N ASN A 156 -2.53 -22.71 -2.31
CA ASN A 156 -2.27 -23.97 -1.62
C ASN A 156 -0.97 -24.69 -2.10
N LYS A 157 -0.49 -24.35 -3.32
CA LYS A 157 0.76 -24.91 -3.86
C LYS A 157 2.00 -24.14 -3.43
N SER A 158 1.85 -22.90 -3.04
CA SER A 158 2.93 -21.97 -2.65
C SER A 158 2.95 -21.63 -1.17
N ASN A 159 2.09 -22.25 -0.36
CA ASN A 159 2.00 -22.09 1.08
C ASN A 159 2.40 -23.40 1.79
N PRO A 160 3.32 -23.39 2.79
CA PRO A 160 4.07 -22.22 3.28
C PRO A 160 5.16 -21.76 2.32
N PRO A 161 5.35 -20.42 2.17
CA PRO A 161 6.38 -19.88 1.31
C PRO A 161 7.77 -19.95 1.96
N GLU A 162 8.80 -20.14 1.14
CA GLU A 162 10.16 -19.85 1.58
C GLU A 162 10.39 -18.33 1.51
N PHE A 163 10.60 -17.70 2.67
CA PHE A 163 10.86 -16.27 2.76
C PHE A 163 12.36 -16.02 2.84
N SER A 164 12.90 -15.20 1.94
CA SER A 164 14.30 -14.83 1.97
C SER A 164 14.54 -13.37 1.55
N VAL A 165 15.59 -12.79 2.14
CA VAL A 165 16.04 -11.42 1.85
C VAL A 165 17.52 -11.44 1.48
N GLU A 166 17.85 -10.94 0.30
CA GLU A 166 19.23 -10.71 -0.10
C GLU A 166 19.65 -9.28 0.24
N PHE A 167 20.61 -9.12 1.12
CA PHE A 167 21.13 -7.81 1.52
C PHE A 167 22.32 -7.38 0.67
N PHE A 168 22.64 -6.08 0.71
CA PHE A 168 23.90 -5.58 0.16
C PHE A 168 25.08 -6.06 1.04
N LYS A 169 26.26 -6.24 0.44
CA LYS A 169 27.46 -6.77 1.14
C LYS A 169 27.90 -5.91 2.32
N ASP A 170 27.68 -4.60 2.23
CA ASP A 170 28.06 -3.61 3.24
C ASP A 170 26.98 -3.34 4.30
N GLN A 171 25.84 -4.04 4.21
CA GLN A 171 24.75 -3.88 5.18
C GLN A 171 25.20 -4.31 6.57
N LYS A 172 25.15 -3.36 7.52
CA LYS A 172 25.53 -3.56 8.92
C LYS A 172 24.35 -4.01 9.78
N ASN A 173 24.66 -4.55 10.94
CA ASN A 173 23.68 -4.88 12.00
C ASN A 173 22.63 -5.93 11.61
N LEU A 174 22.92 -6.81 10.65
CA LEU A 174 22.00 -7.88 10.25
C LEU A 174 21.64 -8.81 11.42
N ASN A 175 22.54 -9.00 12.38
CA ASN A 175 22.31 -9.83 13.58
C ASN A 175 21.20 -9.26 14.50
N ASN A 176 20.80 -8.00 14.31
CA ASN A 176 19.72 -7.36 15.07
C ASN A 176 18.34 -7.52 14.39
N ILE A 177 18.28 -8.13 13.21
CA ILE A 177 17.03 -8.39 12.51
C ILE A 177 16.33 -9.58 13.18
N ASN A 178 15.05 -9.40 13.49
CA ASN A 178 14.17 -10.47 13.92
C ASN A 178 13.06 -10.65 12.90
N CYS A 179 12.74 -11.89 12.59
CA CYS A 179 11.62 -12.25 11.76
C CYS A 179 10.49 -12.77 12.62
N PHE A 180 9.27 -12.40 12.28
CA PHE A 180 8.05 -12.88 12.91
C PHE A 180 7.07 -13.32 11.84
N SER A 181 6.41 -14.42 12.08
CA SER A 181 5.27 -14.89 11.27
C SER A 181 3.98 -14.80 12.06
N ASP A 182 2.89 -14.58 11.36
CA ASP A 182 1.54 -14.63 11.90
C ASP A 182 0.76 -15.72 11.18
N GLU A 183 0.24 -16.67 11.96
CA GLU A 183 -0.59 -17.74 11.48
C GLU A 183 -1.79 -17.86 12.42
N GLY A 184 -2.99 -17.61 11.89
CA GLY A 184 -4.22 -17.65 12.68
C GLY A 184 -4.31 -16.58 13.78
N ASN A 185 -3.82 -15.38 13.53
CA ASN A 185 -3.75 -14.24 14.47
C ASN A 185 -2.79 -14.45 15.66
N LYS A 186 -1.81 -15.33 15.52
CA LYS A 186 -0.79 -15.59 16.53
C LYS A 186 0.60 -15.26 15.98
N TRP A 187 1.20 -14.18 16.49
CA TRP A 187 2.56 -13.79 16.13
C TRP A 187 3.58 -14.63 16.86
N GLU A 188 4.44 -15.29 16.11
CA GLU A 188 5.56 -16.07 16.64
C GLU A 188 6.88 -15.60 16.00
N LYS A 189 7.97 -15.70 16.76
CA LYS A 189 9.30 -15.42 16.24
C LYS A 189 9.72 -16.59 15.36
N SER A 190 10.05 -16.28 14.10
CA SER A 190 10.52 -17.28 13.14
C SER A 190 12.02 -17.51 13.28
N ASP A 191 12.48 -18.73 13.04
CA ASP A 191 13.90 -19.03 12.93
C ASP A 191 14.51 -18.33 11.71
N THR A 192 15.70 -17.76 11.91
CA THR A 192 16.39 -17.03 10.86
C THR A 192 17.79 -17.64 10.62
N TYR A 193 18.10 -17.91 9.37
CA TYR A 193 19.39 -18.46 8.97
C TYR A 193 20.11 -17.45 8.08
N PHE A 194 21.35 -17.08 8.47
CA PHE A 194 22.19 -16.20 7.66
C PHE A 194 23.13 -17.04 6.79
N ASN A 195 22.89 -17.03 5.49
CA ASN A 195 23.79 -17.66 4.54
C ASN A 195 24.82 -16.63 4.06
N LYS A 196 26.04 -16.70 4.60
CA LYS A 196 27.18 -15.88 4.13
C LYS A 196 27.73 -16.51 2.85
N LYS A 197 27.06 -16.33 1.71
CA LYS A 197 27.74 -16.49 0.44
C LYS A 197 28.64 -15.27 0.23
N THR A 198 29.90 -15.48 0.32
CA THR A 198 30.98 -14.53 0.04
C THR A 198 30.89 -13.90 -1.34
#